data_3d9419a7563844b1a28fe4440c25576e
#
_entry.id   3d9419a7563844b1a28fe4440c25576e
#
_cell.length_a   1.000
_cell.length_b   1.000
_cell.length_c   1.000
_cell.angle_alpha   90.00
_cell.angle_beta   90.00
_cell.angle_gamma   90.00
#
_symmetry.space_group_name_H-M   'P 1'
#
loop_
_entity.id
_entity.type
_entity.pdbx_description
1 polymer ?
#
loop_
_entity_poly.entity_id
_entity_poly.type
_entity_poly.pdbx_seq_one_letter_code
_entity_poly.pdbx_strand_id
1 'polypeptide(L)'
;MAELRWHPFTKDWVMIASNRQNRPQMPKDWCPFCPGSGKVPDNYDVYKYDNDFPALSQNPSEPDDVANDFFKVKPSYGKCEVVLYSPGHTTTLPELSVDHITKLVDLWCERFDAIREDENIKYVFIFENRGDVVGVTMPHPHGQIYGYSFIPKKIQLEMESAKEYHEEKGKCIFCDMLEEEKKFEKRIIFSNEHFTVFLPFFTEYPYGVYIFSNEHKNHISQFTPEERRSLASILRETVGMLDSLFDYNFPYMMCMHNAPVNTEEDVSDTYHFHIEFFPPMRSADKQKFNASSETGVWAHCNPTRPEDTAEELRAAHRKFLNK
;
A
#
# COMPACT_ATOMS: atom_id res chain seq x y z
N MET A 1 -12.88 21.95 -3.42
CA MET A 1 -14.03 21.11 -3.10
C MET A 1 -13.68 19.68 -3.42
N ALA A 2 -14.14 18.71 -2.64
CA ALA A 2 -13.95 17.30 -2.89
C ALA A 2 -15.30 16.58 -2.72
N GLU A 3 -15.66 15.69 -3.65
CA GLU A 3 -16.90 14.91 -3.64
C GLU A 3 -16.68 13.53 -4.23
N LEU A 4 -17.59 12.60 -3.97
CA LEU A 4 -17.60 11.27 -4.54
C LEU A 4 -18.70 11.17 -5.60
N ARG A 5 -18.33 10.76 -6.82
CA ARG A 5 -19.27 10.51 -7.93
C ARG A 5 -19.34 9.03 -8.25
N TRP A 6 -20.57 8.52 -8.33
CA TRP A 6 -20.80 7.12 -8.64
C TRP A 6 -20.53 6.79 -10.11
N HIS A 7 -19.71 5.79 -10.34
CA HIS A 7 -19.45 5.22 -11.66
C HIS A 7 -20.38 4.02 -11.91
N PRO A 8 -21.45 4.16 -12.71
CA PRO A 8 -22.49 3.12 -12.80
C PRO A 8 -22.01 1.82 -13.49
N PHE A 9 -20.96 1.89 -14.33
CA PHE A 9 -20.47 0.71 -15.06
C PHE A 9 -19.58 -0.17 -14.20
N THR A 10 -18.69 0.44 -13.41
CA THR A 10 -17.77 -0.29 -12.52
C THR A 10 -18.34 -0.49 -11.12
N LYS A 11 -19.48 0.18 -10.81
CA LYS A 11 -20.10 0.19 -9.47
C LYS A 11 -19.10 0.59 -8.38
N ASP A 12 -18.44 1.72 -8.61
CA ASP A 12 -17.44 2.27 -7.70
C ASP A 12 -17.58 3.79 -7.56
N TRP A 13 -16.92 4.37 -6.57
CA TRP A 13 -16.92 5.80 -6.32
C TRP A 13 -15.63 6.45 -6.84
N VAL A 14 -15.77 7.48 -7.63
CA VAL A 14 -14.66 8.31 -8.11
C VAL A 14 -14.54 9.56 -7.24
N MET A 15 -13.37 9.79 -6.69
CA MET A 15 -13.04 10.99 -5.91
C MET A 15 -12.76 12.16 -6.87
N ILE A 16 -13.61 13.17 -6.88
CA ILE A 16 -13.40 14.43 -7.60
C ILE A 16 -12.89 15.46 -6.59
N ALA A 17 -11.61 15.77 -6.64
CA ALA A 17 -10.92 16.63 -5.69
C ALA A 17 -10.26 17.82 -6.39
N SER A 18 -11.06 18.82 -6.81
CA SER A 18 -10.60 19.98 -7.56
C SER A 18 -9.61 20.87 -6.78
N ASN A 19 -9.65 20.83 -5.43
CA ASN A 19 -8.68 21.50 -4.59
C ASN A 19 -7.24 20.98 -4.75
N ARG A 20 -7.06 19.76 -5.26
CA ARG A 20 -5.73 19.16 -5.47
C ARG A 20 -5.03 19.62 -6.74
N GLN A 21 -5.76 20.22 -7.69
CA GLN A 21 -5.17 20.75 -8.92
C GLN A 21 -4.14 21.87 -8.62
N ASN A 22 -4.39 22.64 -7.57
CA ASN A 22 -3.52 23.75 -7.14
C ASN A 22 -2.52 23.34 -6.06
N ARG A 23 -2.28 22.02 -5.89
CA ARG A 23 -1.28 21.54 -4.93
C ARG A 23 0.10 22.09 -5.34
N PRO A 24 0.77 22.87 -4.46
CA PRO A 24 2.06 23.43 -4.78
C PRO A 24 3.08 22.31 -4.99
N GLN A 25 3.96 22.47 -5.98
CA GLN A 25 5.19 21.68 -6.01
C GLN A 25 6.05 22.13 -4.84
N MET A 26 6.64 21.15 -4.14
CA MET A 26 7.44 21.46 -2.96
C MET A 26 8.64 22.33 -3.33
N PRO A 27 8.93 23.39 -2.53
CA PRO A 27 10.13 24.18 -2.70
C PRO A 27 11.39 23.29 -2.60
N LYS A 28 12.39 23.55 -3.42
CA LYS A 28 13.66 22.81 -3.38
C LYS A 28 14.48 23.11 -2.11
N ASP A 29 14.26 24.27 -1.52
CA ASP A 29 15.07 24.82 -0.42
C ASP A 29 14.39 24.68 0.95
N TRP A 30 13.20 24.10 1.02
CA TRP A 30 12.47 23.96 2.26
C TRP A 30 11.59 22.71 2.25
N CYS A 31 11.53 22.00 3.39
CA CYS A 31 10.70 20.81 3.56
C CYS A 31 9.84 20.96 4.84
N PRO A 32 8.51 20.86 4.75
CA PRO A 32 7.64 20.97 5.90
C PRO A 32 7.80 19.83 6.91
N PHE A 33 8.40 18.71 6.49
CA PHE A 33 8.55 17.49 7.29
C PHE A 33 9.92 17.41 7.99
N CYS A 34 10.84 18.31 7.68
CA CYS A 34 12.10 18.39 8.41
C CYS A 34 11.92 19.03 9.79
N PRO A 35 12.63 18.57 10.84
CA PRO A 35 12.77 19.28 12.10
C PRO A 35 13.15 20.76 11.88
N GLY A 36 12.59 21.63 12.69
CA GLY A 36 12.80 23.09 12.54
C GLY A 36 11.89 23.77 11.51
N SER A 37 11.07 23.05 10.78
CA SER A 37 10.10 23.62 9.82
C SER A 37 8.93 24.38 10.48
N GLY A 38 8.67 24.13 11.75
CA GLY A 38 7.49 24.62 12.46
C GLY A 38 6.18 23.89 12.10
N LYS A 39 6.23 22.87 11.23
CA LYS A 39 5.09 22.03 10.80
C LYS A 39 5.05 20.67 11.50
N VAL A 40 6.18 20.21 11.95
CA VAL A 40 6.35 18.94 12.68
C VAL A 40 7.14 19.18 13.96
N PRO A 41 7.09 18.28 14.95
CA PRO A 41 7.95 18.39 16.14
C PRO A 41 9.43 18.41 15.76
N ASP A 42 10.25 19.11 16.54
CA ASP A 42 11.71 19.16 16.34
C ASP A 42 12.38 17.82 16.66
N ASN A 43 11.73 16.99 17.48
CA ASN A 43 12.18 15.66 17.84
C ASN A 43 11.07 14.64 17.55
N TYR A 44 11.27 13.80 16.58
CA TYR A 44 10.42 12.63 16.32
C TYR A 44 11.27 11.51 15.69
N ASP A 45 10.89 10.27 15.93
CA ASP A 45 11.42 9.12 15.20
C ASP A 45 10.54 8.84 13.98
N VAL A 46 9.24 8.66 14.23
CA VAL A 46 8.17 8.55 13.23
C VAL A 46 7.05 9.51 13.63
N TYR A 47 6.28 10.00 12.67
CA TYR A 47 5.27 11.00 12.99
C TYR A 47 4.06 10.95 12.06
N LYS A 48 2.86 11.05 12.63
CA LYS A 48 1.61 11.24 11.88
C LYS A 48 1.36 12.72 11.64
N TYR A 49 1.13 13.07 10.38
CA TYR A 49 0.82 14.42 9.93
C TYR A 49 -0.52 14.45 9.21
N ASP A 50 -1.41 15.39 9.52
CA ASP A 50 -2.66 15.56 8.79
C ASP A 50 -2.38 16.11 7.40
N ASN A 51 -3.01 15.52 6.35
CA ASN A 51 -2.77 15.93 4.98
C ASN A 51 -3.31 17.34 4.72
N ASP A 52 -2.47 18.27 4.30
CA ASP A 52 -2.84 19.69 4.04
C ASP A 52 -3.80 19.81 2.81
N PHE A 53 -3.83 18.82 1.92
CA PHE A 53 -4.67 18.80 0.71
C PHE A 53 -5.44 17.47 0.61
N PRO A 54 -6.30 17.16 1.57
CA PRO A 54 -6.94 15.86 1.63
C PRO A 54 -7.97 15.69 0.50
N ALA A 55 -8.04 14.47 -0.05
CA ALA A 55 -9.11 14.08 -0.96
C ALA A 55 -10.37 13.64 -0.22
N LEU A 56 -10.20 13.22 1.04
CA LEU A 56 -11.25 12.78 1.96
C LEU A 56 -11.14 13.56 3.26
N SER A 57 -12.26 13.93 3.87
CA SER A 57 -12.29 14.68 5.13
C SER A 57 -13.43 14.16 6.01
N GLN A 58 -13.22 14.17 7.34
CA GLN A 58 -14.30 13.91 8.31
C GLN A 58 -15.31 15.07 8.39
N ASN A 59 -14.92 16.26 7.86
CA ASN A 59 -15.80 17.41 7.69
C ASN A 59 -15.78 17.84 6.21
N PRO A 60 -16.32 17.02 5.29
CA PRO A 60 -16.31 17.32 3.86
C PRO A 60 -17.23 18.51 3.57
N SER A 61 -16.91 19.27 2.51
CA SER A 61 -17.85 20.24 1.97
C SER A 61 -19.06 19.53 1.37
N GLU A 62 -20.19 20.24 1.33
CA GLU A 62 -21.35 19.76 0.57
C GLU A 62 -20.95 19.57 -0.90
N PRO A 63 -21.44 18.49 -1.55
CA PRO A 63 -21.23 18.26 -2.97
C PRO A 63 -21.84 19.37 -3.83
N ASP A 64 -21.35 19.50 -5.07
CA ASP A 64 -21.98 20.37 -6.07
C ASP A 64 -23.40 19.88 -6.41
N ASP A 65 -24.28 20.82 -6.74
CA ASP A 65 -25.66 20.53 -7.20
C ASP A 65 -25.66 20.00 -8.65
N VAL A 66 -25.12 18.78 -8.82
CA VAL A 66 -24.98 18.09 -10.11
C VAL A 66 -25.63 16.69 -10.11
N ALA A 67 -26.22 16.32 -8.98
CA ALA A 67 -26.90 15.03 -8.83
C ALA A 67 -28.29 15.03 -9.50
N ASN A 68 -28.74 13.84 -9.92
CA ASN A 68 -30.11 13.59 -10.36
C ASN A 68 -30.46 12.11 -10.12
N ASP A 69 -31.58 11.64 -10.64
CA ASP A 69 -32.02 10.25 -10.44
C ASP A 69 -31.01 9.22 -10.96
N PHE A 70 -30.21 9.56 -11.96
CA PHE A 70 -29.20 8.70 -12.57
C PHE A 70 -27.79 8.96 -12.00
N PHE A 71 -27.39 10.23 -11.91
CA PHE A 71 -26.07 10.61 -11.41
C PHE A 71 -26.06 10.80 -9.91
N LYS A 72 -25.35 9.92 -9.19
CA LYS A 72 -25.26 9.95 -7.73
C LYS A 72 -23.98 10.64 -7.28
N VAL A 73 -24.13 11.54 -6.32
CA VAL A 73 -23.03 12.25 -5.66
C VAL A 73 -23.18 12.11 -4.15
N LYS A 74 -22.08 12.08 -3.43
CA LYS A 74 -22.06 12.17 -1.96
C LYS A 74 -20.84 12.94 -1.48
N PRO A 75 -20.86 13.48 -0.24
CA PRO A 75 -19.70 14.12 0.36
C PRO A 75 -18.49 13.18 0.34
N SER A 76 -17.30 13.73 0.13
CA SER A 76 -16.03 13.01 0.15
C SER A 76 -15.60 12.75 1.60
N TYR A 77 -16.43 11.96 2.32
CA TYR A 77 -16.18 11.62 3.72
C TYR A 77 -15.06 10.60 3.83
N GLY A 78 -14.19 10.82 4.81
CA GLY A 78 -13.10 9.92 5.15
C GLY A 78 -11.93 10.63 5.83
N LYS A 79 -10.77 10.00 5.86
CA LYS A 79 -9.56 10.50 6.50
C LYS A 79 -8.37 10.38 5.56
N CYS A 80 -7.47 11.38 5.58
CA CYS A 80 -6.20 11.32 4.87
C CYS A 80 -5.09 11.76 5.83
N GLU A 81 -4.15 10.86 6.11
CA GLU A 81 -2.97 11.12 6.94
C GLU A 81 -1.69 10.87 6.14
N VAL A 82 -0.63 11.58 6.49
CA VAL A 82 0.74 11.35 6.05
C VAL A 82 1.51 10.76 7.22
N VAL A 83 2.31 9.75 6.97
CA VAL A 83 3.17 9.12 7.97
C VAL A 83 4.61 9.36 7.60
N LEU A 84 5.34 10.09 8.43
CA LEU A 84 6.76 10.38 8.25
C LEU A 84 7.58 9.26 8.85
N TYR A 85 8.51 8.72 8.06
CA TYR A 85 9.28 7.52 8.43
C TYR A 85 10.53 7.84 9.23
N SER A 86 11.05 9.05 9.11
CA SER A 86 12.29 9.48 9.75
C SER A 86 12.38 11.01 9.75
N PRO A 87 13.06 11.65 10.69
CA PRO A 87 13.41 13.08 10.61
C PRO A 87 14.43 13.38 9.51
N GLY A 88 15.15 12.38 9.01
CA GLY A 88 16.15 12.53 7.95
C GLY A 88 15.51 12.74 6.59
N HIS A 89 15.82 13.85 5.93
CA HIS A 89 15.18 14.28 4.68
C HIS A 89 15.38 13.29 3.50
N THR A 90 16.51 12.62 3.46
CA THR A 90 16.91 11.74 2.34
C THR A 90 17.10 10.28 2.78
N THR A 91 16.79 9.95 4.03
CA THR A 91 16.90 8.59 4.56
C THR A 91 15.95 7.66 3.81
N THR A 92 16.43 6.49 3.44
CA THR A 92 15.60 5.45 2.82
C THR A 92 15.28 4.35 3.83
N LEU A 93 14.18 3.62 3.61
CA LEU A 93 13.73 2.58 4.53
C LEU A 93 14.82 1.52 4.81
N PRO A 94 15.62 1.02 3.85
CA PRO A 94 16.70 0.08 4.12
C PRO A 94 17.84 0.63 5.00
N GLU A 95 18.00 1.95 5.08
CA GLU A 95 19.02 2.60 5.93
C GLU A 95 18.59 2.71 7.39
N LEU A 96 17.30 2.57 7.67
CA LEU A 96 16.75 2.57 9.02
C LEU A 96 17.02 1.22 9.72
N SER A 97 17.20 1.26 11.03
CA SER A 97 17.30 0.03 11.82
C SER A 97 15.95 -0.68 11.90
N VAL A 98 15.96 -1.99 12.13
CA VAL A 98 14.73 -2.76 12.38
C VAL A 98 13.93 -2.18 13.55
N ASP A 99 14.62 -1.74 14.62
CA ASP A 99 13.96 -1.12 15.78
C ASP A 99 13.24 0.19 15.41
N HIS A 100 13.82 0.98 14.49
CA HIS A 100 13.18 2.19 14.01
C HIS A 100 11.95 1.88 13.14
N ILE A 101 12.08 0.91 12.22
CA ILE A 101 10.96 0.49 11.36
C ILE A 101 9.86 -0.17 12.20
N THR A 102 10.21 -0.83 13.31
CA THR A 102 9.19 -1.36 14.24
C THR A 102 8.32 -0.22 14.82
N LYS A 103 8.91 0.94 15.16
CA LYS A 103 8.12 2.10 15.58
C LYS A 103 7.18 2.60 14.47
N LEU A 104 7.60 2.49 13.20
CA LEU A 104 6.75 2.83 12.05
C LEU A 104 5.59 1.84 11.93
N VAL A 105 5.85 0.54 12.07
CA VAL A 105 4.79 -0.49 12.06
C VAL A 105 3.82 -0.29 13.24
N ASP A 106 4.33 0.03 14.43
CA ASP A 106 3.49 0.34 15.59
C ASP A 106 2.60 1.56 15.34
N LEU A 107 3.15 2.61 14.71
CA LEU A 107 2.36 3.79 14.31
C LEU A 107 1.28 3.44 13.28
N TRP A 108 1.57 2.60 12.29
CA TRP A 108 0.55 2.12 11.35
C TRP A 108 -0.58 1.36 12.05
N CYS A 109 -0.24 0.48 13.01
CA CYS A 109 -1.23 -0.25 13.81
C CYS A 109 -2.09 0.72 14.64
N GLU A 110 -1.47 1.66 15.35
CA GLU A 110 -2.17 2.69 16.11
C GLU A 110 -3.14 3.50 15.23
N ARG A 111 -2.66 3.95 14.07
CA ARG A 111 -3.49 4.76 13.16
C ARG A 111 -4.59 3.95 12.52
N PHE A 112 -4.34 2.70 12.15
CA PHE A 112 -5.36 1.78 11.65
C PHE A 112 -6.50 1.65 12.68
N ASP A 113 -6.16 1.36 13.93
CA ASP A 113 -7.15 1.22 15.00
C ASP A 113 -7.91 2.53 15.26
N ALA A 114 -7.24 3.67 15.33
CA ALA A 114 -7.89 4.96 15.54
C ALA A 114 -8.81 5.39 14.38
N ILE A 115 -8.47 5.04 13.14
CA ILE A 115 -9.30 5.40 11.97
C ILE A 115 -10.53 4.51 11.87
N ARG A 116 -10.42 3.21 12.18
CA ARG A 116 -11.56 2.29 12.15
C ARG A 116 -12.57 2.47 13.28
N GLU A 117 -12.26 3.24 14.33
CA GLU A 117 -13.23 3.63 15.35
C GLU A 117 -14.37 4.49 14.77
N ASP A 118 -14.14 5.18 13.65
CA ASP A 118 -15.19 5.90 12.94
C ASP A 118 -16.03 4.91 12.11
N GLU A 119 -17.25 4.64 12.57
CA GLU A 119 -18.18 3.66 11.93
C GLU A 119 -18.51 3.99 10.46
N ASN A 120 -18.30 5.23 10.01
CA ASN A 120 -18.48 5.62 8.61
C ASN A 120 -17.33 5.18 7.72
N ILE A 121 -16.16 4.85 8.29
CA ILE A 121 -15.03 4.30 7.53
C ILE A 121 -15.27 2.81 7.27
N LYS A 122 -15.11 2.41 6.00
CA LYS A 122 -15.32 1.02 5.55
C LYS A 122 -14.03 0.35 5.11
N TYR A 123 -12.99 1.12 4.79
CA TYR A 123 -11.69 0.59 4.42
C TYR A 123 -10.56 1.52 4.85
N VAL A 124 -9.53 0.96 5.49
CA VAL A 124 -8.31 1.68 5.88
C VAL A 124 -7.16 1.20 5.01
N PHE A 125 -6.63 2.10 4.18
CA PHE A 125 -5.59 1.81 3.21
C PHE A 125 -4.28 2.49 3.61
N ILE A 126 -3.24 1.70 3.89
CA ILE A 126 -1.89 2.14 4.20
C ILE A 126 -1.05 1.92 2.94
N PHE A 127 -0.37 2.96 2.47
CA PHE A 127 0.40 2.88 1.24
C PHE A 127 1.59 3.83 1.22
N GLU A 128 2.57 3.51 0.38
CA GLU A 128 3.70 4.36 0.06
C GLU A 128 3.87 4.47 -1.45
N ASN A 129 4.18 5.66 -1.92
CA ASN A 129 4.71 5.89 -3.27
C ASN A 129 6.15 6.36 -3.15
N ARG A 130 7.09 5.70 -3.83
CA ARG A 130 8.51 6.05 -3.82
C ARG A 130 9.02 6.28 -5.24
N GLY A 131 9.63 7.44 -5.44
CA GLY A 131 10.25 7.84 -6.71
C GLY A 131 9.40 8.75 -7.58
N ASP A 132 10.06 9.60 -8.36
CA ASP A 132 9.41 10.60 -9.21
C ASP A 132 8.51 9.99 -10.28
N VAL A 133 8.86 8.81 -10.78
CA VAL A 133 8.13 8.08 -11.83
C VAL A 133 6.73 7.61 -11.39
N VAL A 134 6.46 7.57 -10.09
CA VAL A 134 5.12 7.30 -9.53
C VAL A 134 4.46 8.57 -8.98
N GLY A 135 4.97 9.74 -9.35
CA GLY A 135 4.36 11.03 -9.01
C GLY A 135 4.69 11.56 -7.62
N VAL A 136 5.75 11.07 -6.98
CA VAL A 136 6.22 11.61 -5.70
C VAL A 136 6.87 12.97 -5.93
N THR A 137 6.33 14.01 -5.28
CA THR A 137 6.84 15.39 -5.36
C THR A 137 7.67 15.79 -4.15
N MET A 138 7.70 14.93 -3.12
CA MET A 138 8.39 15.20 -1.85
C MET A 138 9.38 14.07 -1.54
N PRO A 139 10.69 14.35 -1.53
CA PRO A 139 11.71 13.32 -1.31
C PRO A 139 11.81 12.84 0.15
N HIS A 140 11.29 13.62 1.12
CA HIS A 140 11.28 13.22 2.53
C HIS A 140 10.53 11.89 2.70
N PRO A 141 11.10 10.86 3.37
CA PRO A 141 10.53 9.52 3.43
C PRO A 141 9.18 9.53 4.15
N HIS A 142 8.14 9.17 3.43
CA HIS A 142 6.77 9.18 3.95
C HIS A 142 5.86 8.18 3.25
N GLY A 143 4.87 7.70 3.97
CA GLY A 143 3.71 7.00 3.46
C GLY A 143 2.43 7.77 3.74
N GLN A 144 1.31 7.16 3.41
CA GLN A 144 -0.01 7.74 3.63
C GLN A 144 -0.98 6.68 4.17
N ILE A 145 -2.00 7.15 4.89
CA ILE A 145 -3.12 6.33 5.33
C ILE A 145 -4.41 7.03 4.90
N TYR A 146 -5.25 6.30 4.15
CA TYR A 146 -6.57 6.78 3.77
C TYR A 146 -7.65 5.91 4.42
N GLY A 147 -8.60 6.54 5.10
CA GLY A 147 -9.83 5.93 5.55
C GLY A 147 -10.96 6.28 4.58
N TYR A 148 -11.46 5.28 3.84
CA TYR A 148 -12.54 5.46 2.88
C TYR A 148 -13.91 5.16 3.51
N SER A 149 -14.92 5.96 3.19
CA SER A 149 -16.33 5.67 3.53
C SER A 149 -17.00 4.66 2.59
N PHE A 150 -16.21 3.96 1.79
CA PHE A 150 -16.62 2.90 0.88
C PHE A 150 -15.49 1.89 0.72
N ILE A 151 -15.81 0.69 0.27
CA ILE A 151 -14.82 -0.32 -0.07
C ILE A 151 -14.40 -0.10 -1.53
N PRO A 152 -13.11 0.17 -1.84
CA PRO A 152 -12.63 0.33 -3.22
C PRO A 152 -12.84 -0.94 -4.05
N LYS A 153 -13.04 -0.78 -5.37
CA LYS A 153 -13.47 -1.88 -6.25
C LYS A 153 -12.52 -3.09 -6.26
N LYS A 154 -11.21 -2.88 -6.21
CA LYS A 154 -10.25 -4.01 -6.14
C LYS A 154 -10.49 -4.85 -4.89
N ILE A 155 -10.68 -4.23 -3.74
CA ILE A 155 -10.93 -4.92 -2.47
C ILE A 155 -12.30 -5.64 -2.50
N GLN A 156 -13.33 -5.05 -3.14
CA GLN A 156 -14.61 -5.75 -3.33
C GLN A 156 -14.42 -7.05 -4.12
N LEU A 157 -13.64 -7.02 -5.21
CA LEU A 157 -13.36 -8.21 -6.02
C LEU A 157 -12.57 -9.26 -5.25
N GLU A 158 -11.60 -8.84 -4.43
CA GLU A 158 -10.86 -9.76 -3.54
C GLU A 158 -11.79 -10.42 -2.51
N MET A 159 -12.69 -9.64 -1.91
CA MET A 159 -13.71 -10.18 -0.97
C MET A 159 -14.64 -11.17 -1.66
N GLU A 160 -15.18 -10.81 -2.83
CA GLU A 160 -16.07 -11.65 -3.62
C GLU A 160 -15.40 -12.99 -3.94
N SER A 161 -14.16 -12.95 -4.47
CA SER A 161 -13.37 -14.16 -4.79
C SER A 161 -13.04 -15.00 -3.55
N ALA A 162 -12.71 -14.34 -2.43
CA ALA A 162 -12.39 -15.01 -1.18
C ALA A 162 -13.63 -15.73 -0.60
N LYS A 163 -14.77 -15.09 -0.67
CA LYS A 163 -16.04 -15.65 -0.25
C LYS A 163 -16.45 -16.86 -1.09
N GLU A 164 -16.45 -16.71 -2.42
CA GLU A 164 -16.78 -17.81 -3.35
C GLU A 164 -15.87 -19.03 -3.10
N TYR A 165 -14.57 -18.80 -2.93
CA TYR A 165 -13.62 -19.87 -2.64
C TYR A 165 -13.89 -20.54 -1.28
N HIS A 166 -14.20 -19.74 -0.26
CA HIS A 166 -14.53 -20.27 1.07
C HIS A 166 -15.82 -21.08 1.05
N GLU A 167 -16.85 -20.63 0.35
CA GLU A 167 -18.11 -21.37 0.16
C GLU A 167 -17.88 -22.71 -0.55
N GLU A 168 -16.95 -22.77 -1.51
CA GLU A 168 -16.64 -24.00 -2.27
C GLU A 168 -15.72 -24.94 -1.51
N LYS A 169 -14.64 -24.42 -0.88
CA LYS A 169 -13.54 -25.22 -0.31
C LYS A 169 -13.49 -25.24 1.22
N GLY A 170 -14.21 -24.36 1.91
CA GLY A 170 -14.12 -24.19 3.36
C GLY A 170 -12.78 -23.62 3.85
N LYS A 171 -12.07 -22.87 3.02
CA LYS A 171 -10.72 -22.38 3.28
C LYS A 171 -10.52 -20.94 2.79
N CYS A 172 -9.50 -20.27 3.30
CA CYS A 172 -9.06 -18.98 2.81
C CYS A 172 -8.22 -19.13 1.52
N ILE A 173 -8.65 -18.46 0.43
CA ILE A 173 -7.95 -18.49 -0.86
C ILE A 173 -6.50 -17.98 -0.77
N PHE A 174 -6.26 -16.96 0.05
CA PHE A 174 -4.91 -16.39 0.23
C PHE A 174 -3.98 -17.37 0.94
N CYS A 175 -4.47 -18.08 1.95
CA CYS A 175 -3.70 -19.12 2.64
C CYS A 175 -3.34 -20.27 1.71
N ASP A 176 -4.32 -20.79 0.96
CA ASP A 176 -4.09 -21.89 0.01
C ASP A 176 -3.13 -21.44 -1.11
N MET A 177 -3.23 -20.19 -1.61
CA MET A 177 -2.30 -19.64 -2.58
C MET A 177 -0.86 -19.59 -2.03
N LEU A 178 -0.68 -19.13 -0.80
CA LEU A 178 0.65 -19.10 -0.17
C LEU A 178 1.22 -20.51 0.01
N GLU A 179 0.38 -21.47 0.39
CA GLU A 179 0.80 -22.88 0.48
C GLU A 179 1.24 -23.45 -0.87
N GLU A 180 0.51 -23.15 -1.95
CA GLU A 180 0.87 -23.60 -3.30
C GLU A 180 2.16 -22.94 -3.80
N GLU A 181 2.39 -21.65 -3.53
CA GLU A 181 3.65 -20.97 -3.83
C GLU A 181 4.82 -21.59 -3.05
N LYS A 182 4.62 -21.90 -1.75
CA LYS A 182 5.64 -22.60 -0.95
C LYS A 182 5.94 -24.00 -1.44
N LYS A 183 4.95 -24.75 -1.92
CA LYS A 183 5.16 -26.09 -2.54
C LYS A 183 5.91 -26.00 -3.86
N PHE A 184 5.63 -24.96 -4.66
CA PHE A 184 6.30 -24.75 -5.94
C PHE A 184 7.72 -24.21 -5.79
N GLU A 185 8.01 -23.44 -4.74
CA GLU A 185 9.29 -22.85 -4.32
C GLU A 185 9.91 -21.82 -5.29
N LYS A 186 9.77 -21.99 -6.61
CA LYS A 186 10.50 -21.19 -7.61
C LYS A 186 10.21 -19.69 -7.56
N ARG A 187 9.04 -19.28 -7.07
CA ARG A 187 8.65 -17.86 -6.93
C ARG A 187 8.81 -17.32 -5.52
N ILE A 188 9.17 -18.16 -4.54
CA ILE A 188 9.54 -17.69 -3.21
C ILE A 188 10.90 -16.99 -3.30
N ILE A 189 10.98 -15.76 -2.77
CA ILE A 189 12.21 -14.99 -2.77
C ILE A 189 12.98 -15.23 -1.47
N PHE A 190 12.35 -14.90 -0.35
CA PHE A 190 12.85 -15.21 0.99
C PHE A 190 11.68 -15.18 2.00
N SER A 191 11.94 -15.65 3.22
CA SER A 191 10.98 -15.65 4.30
C SER A 191 11.69 -15.42 5.61
N ASN A 192 10.96 -14.92 6.60
CA ASN A 192 11.31 -15.02 8.00
C ASN A 192 10.28 -15.91 8.74
N GLU A 193 10.31 -15.94 10.05
CA GLU A 193 9.42 -16.77 10.85
C GLU A 193 7.93 -16.49 10.58
N HIS A 194 7.57 -15.21 10.43
CA HIS A 194 6.16 -14.76 10.37
C HIS A 194 5.69 -14.32 8.99
N PHE A 195 6.58 -14.10 8.03
CA PHE A 195 6.23 -13.57 6.71
C PHE A 195 6.99 -14.25 5.58
N THR A 196 6.36 -14.29 4.41
CA THR A 196 6.95 -14.79 3.17
C THR A 196 6.87 -13.75 2.08
N VAL A 197 8.00 -13.49 1.39
CA VAL A 197 8.11 -12.65 0.20
C VAL A 197 8.18 -13.53 -1.03
N PHE A 198 7.30 -13.31 -1.97
CA PHE A 198 7.24 -14.08 -3.21
C PHE A 198 6.77 -13.24 -4.40
N LEU A 199 7.07 -13.71 -5.58
CA LEU A 199 6.52 -13.16 -6.81
C LEU A 199 5.28 -13.99 -7.17
N PRO A 200 4.05 -13.45 -7.11
CA PRO A 200 2.86 -14.28 -7.34
C PRO A 200 2.81 -14.81 -8.77
N PHE A 201 2.21 -15.99 -8.95
CA PHE A 201 2.02 -16.64 -10.25
C PHE A 201 1.49 -15.70 -11.33
N PHE A 202 0.62 -14.78 -10.93
CA PHE A 202 -0.09 -13.82 -11.79
C PHE A 202 0.45 -12.38 -11.66
N THR A 203 1.69 -12.18 -11.21
CA THR A 203 2.21 -10.83 -11.01
C THR A 203 2.10 -9.96 -12.27
N GLU A 204 1.56 -8.78 -12.12
CA GLU A 204 1.34 -7.81 -13.20
C GLU A 204 2.61 -7.01 -13.56
N TYR A 205 3.58 -6.98 -12.64
CA TYR A 205 4.81 -6.21 -12.77
C TYR A 205 6.03 -7.14 -12.72
N PRO A 206 7.10 -6.86 -13.49
CA PRO A 206 8.29 -7.71 -13.50
C PRO A 206 8.87 -8.03 -12.12
N TYR A 207 8.84 -7.06 -11.21
CA TYR A 207 9.36 -7.17 -9.86
C TYR A 207 8.27 -6.92 -8.80
N GLY A 208 7.02 -7.19 -9.15
CA GLY A 208 5.86 -6.98 -8.29
C GLY A 208 5.73 -8.06 -7.22
N VAL A 209 6.48 -7.93 -6.13
CA VAL A 209 6.48 -8.90 -5.03
C VAL A 209 5.32 -8.68 -4.07
N TYR A 210 4.87 -9.79 -3.47
CA TYR A 210 3.92 -9.80 -2.37
C TYR A 210 4.61 -10.22 -1.08
N ILE A 211 4.13 -9.68 0.04
CA ILE A 211 4.49 -10.10 1.39
C ILE A 211 3.22 -10.59 2.08
N PHE A 212 3.18 -11.86 2.46
CA PHE A 212 2.06 -12.44 3.19
C PHE A 212 2.50 -12.81 4.61
N SER A 213 1.61 -12.64 5.58
CA SER A 213 1.79 -13.28 6.89
C SER A 213 1.66 -14.79 6.74
N ASN A 214 2.53 -15.54 7.44
CA ASN A 214 2.50 -17.01 7.41
C ASN A 214 1.28 -17.57 8.13
N GLU A 215 0.82 -16.87 9.17
CA GLU A 215 -0.42 -17.15 9.86
C GLU A 215 -1.55 -16.29 9.28
N HIS A 216 -2.77 -16.81 9.31
CA HIS A 216 -3.96 -16.08 8.89
C HIS A 216 -4.23 -14.90 9.84
N LYS A 217 -4.10 -13.70 9.33
CA LYS A 217 -4.42 -12.42 9.99
C LYS A 217 -5.19 -11.56 9.00
N ASN A 218 -6.15 -10.78 9.47
CA ASN A 218 -7.00 -9.97 8.59
C ASN A 218 -6.46 -8.56 8.39
N HIS A 219 -5.78 -8.01 9.38
CA HIS A 219 -5.30 -6.65 9.34
C HIS A 219 -4.07 -6.45 10.24
N ILE A 220 -3.34 -5.36 9.98
CA ILE A 220 -2.04 -5.06 10.57
C ILE A 220 -2.05 -5.00 12.11
N SER A 221 -3.14 -4.54 12.73
CA SER A 221 -3.18 -4.39 14.19
C SER A 221 -3.40 -5.72 14.94
N GLN A 222 -3.63 -6.83 14.24
CA GLN A 222 -3.65 -8.17 14.85
C GLN A 222 -2.25 -8.72 15.13
N PHE A 223 -1.21 -8.11 14.58
CA PHE A 223 0.15 -8.57 14.79
C PHE A 223 0.63 -8.30 16.22
N THR A 224 1.20 -9.32 16.83
CA THR A 224 1.91 -9.23 18.11
C THR A 224 3.15 -8.33 17.98
N PRO A 225 3.73 -7.84 19.08
CA PRO A 225 4.98 -7.07 19.01
C PRO A 225 6.12 -7.78 18.29
N GLU A 226 6.21 -9.11 18.42
CA GLU A 226 7.20 -9.94 17.75
C GLU A 226 6.95 -10.00 16.23
N GLU A 227 5.70 -10.24 15.83
CA GLU A 227 5.29 -10.21 14.42
C GLU A 227 5.50 -8.82 13.80
N ARG A 228 5.24 -7.73 14.52
CA ARG A 228 5.51 -6.35 14.05
C ARG A 228 7.00 -6.11 13.80
N ARG A 229 7.87 -6.61 14.70
CA ARG A 229 9.31 -6.57 14.51
C ARG A 229 9.75 -7.41 13.29
N SER A 230 9.15 -8.56 13.13
CA SER A 230 9.37 -9.44 11.99
C SER A 230 8.94 -8.79 10.67
N LEU A 231 7.79 -8.08 10.67
CA LEU A 231 7.32 -7.27 9.54
C LEU A 231 8.30 -6.13 9.22
N ALA A 232 8.81 -5.43 10.24
CA ALA A 232 9.81 -4.38 10.07
C ALA A 232 11.09 -4.91 9.39
N SER A 233 11.58 -6.09 9.81
CA SER A 233 12.75 -6.74 9.20
C SER A 233 12.50 -7.09 7.74
N ILE A 234 11.37 -7.76 7.45
CA ILE A 234 11.09 -8.22 6.08
C ILE A 234 10.82 -7.06 5.11
N LEU A 235 10.21 -5.97 5.59
CA LEU A 235 10.04 -4.73 4.81
C LEU A 235 11.40 -4.10 4.47
N ARG A 236 12.29 -3.99 5.46
CA ARG A 236 13.65 -3.47 5.27
C ARG A 236 14.40 -4.28 4.20
N GLU A 237 14.35 -5.60 4.31
CA GLU A 237 15.02 -6.50 3.38
C GLU A 237 14.38 -6.46 1.99
N THR A 238 13.06 -6.37 1.89
CA THR A 238 12.35 -6.28 0.60
C THR A 238 12.72 -5.02 -0.14
N VAL A 239 12.71 -3.85 0.53
CA VAL A 239 13.09 -2.60 -0.13
C VAL A 239 14.59 -2.58 -0.45
N GLY A 240 15.44 -3.07 0.46
CA GLY A 240 16.89 -3.20 0.20
C GLY A 240 17.21 -4.15 -0.95
N MET A 241 16.46 -5.21 -1.12
CA MET A 241 16.53 -6.10 -2.28
C MET A 241 16.17 -5.37 -3.57
N LEU A 242 15.05 -4.62 -3.59
CA LEU A 242 14.64 -3.84 -4.76
C LEU A 242 15.70 -2.81 -5.15
N ASP A 243 16.28 -2.09 -4.18
CA ASP A 243 17.36 -1.13 -4.41
C ASP A 243 18.65 -1.79 -4.94
N SER A 244 18.87 -3.05 -4.58
CA SER A 244 20.06 -3.81 -4.99
C SER A 244 19.95 -4.45 -6.37
N LEU A 245 18.74 -4.45 -7.00
CA LEU A 245 18.55 -4.95 -8.37
C LEU A 245 19.45 -4.19 -9.37
N PHE A 246 19.41 -2.87 -9.30
CA PHE A 246 20.11 -2.00 -10.25
C PHE A 246 20.97 -0.93 -9.58
N ASP A 247 21.24 -1.07 -8.26
CA ASP A 247 22.07 -0.16 -7.45
C ASP A 247 21.60 1.29 -7.41
N TYR A 248 20.29 1.50 -7.30
CA TYR A 248 19.72 2.82 -7.05
C TYR A 248 18.41 2.69 -6.23
N ASN A 249 17.92 3.81 -5.69
CA ASN A 249 16.64 3.86 -4.97
C ASN A 249 15.48 3.48 -5.90
N PHE A 250 15.16 2.19 -5.96
CA PHE A 250 14.20 1.62 -6.91
C PHE A 250 12.79 2.14 -6.64
N PRO A 251 12.08 2.70 -7.63
CA PRO A 251 10.74 3.25 -7.43
C PRO A 251 9.71 2.13 -7.29
N TYR A 252 8.74 2.35 -6.41
CA TYR A 252 7.61 1.44 -6.22
C TYR A 252 6.37 2.15 -5.67
N MET A 253 5.23 1.50 -5.80
CA MET A 253 4.06 1.70 -4.97
C MET A 253 3.95 0.49 -4.05
N MET A 254 3.84 0.73 -2.73
CA MET A 254 3.57 -0.30 -1.72
C MET A 254 2.15 -0.12 -1.22
N CYS A 255 1.36 -1.17 -1.23
CA CYS A 255 -0.05 -1.18 -0.88
C CYS A 255 -0.32 -2.26 0.17
N MET A 256 -0.80 -1.87 1.35
CA MET A 256 -1.20 -2.83 2.39
C MET A 256 -2.69 -3.12 2.27
N HIS A 257 -3.01 -4.37 2.02
CA HIS A 257 -4.37 -4.86 1.94
C HIS A 257 -4.79 -5.41 3.31
N ASN A 258 -5.57 -4.61 4.02
CA ASN A 258 -6.25 -5.00 5.25
C ASN A 258 -7.67 -5.44 4.92
N ALA A 259 -8.27 -6.29 5.75
CA ALA A 259 -9.69 -6.57 5.65
C ALA A 259 -10.51 -5.27 5.81
N PRO A 260 -11.63 -5.11 5.09
CA PRO A 260 -12.59 -4.05 5.34
C PRO A 260 -13.06 -4.00 6.79
N VAL A 261 -13.40 -2.80 7.25
CA VAL A 261 -13.83 -2.54 8.63
C VAL A 261 -15.27 -2.02 8.65
N ASN A 262 -15.95 -2.17 9.78
CA ASN A 262 -17.31 -1.65 9.99
C ASN A 262 -18.30 -2.10 8.90
N THR A 263 -18.16 -3.34 8.46
CA THR A 263 -19.05 -4.01 7.49
C THR A 263 -20.02 -4.94 8.20
N GLU A 264 -21.16 -5.23 7.56
CA GLU A 264 -22.10 -6.23 8.06
C GLU A 264 -21.58 -7.67 7.83
N GLU A 265 -20.76 -7.86 6.82
CA GLU A 265 -20.18 -9.15 6.48
C GLU A 265 -18.94 -9.42 7.33
N ASP A 266 -18.91 -10.56 8.01
CA ASP A 266 -17.72 -11.05 8.69
C ASP A 266 -16.76 -11.69 7.67
N VAL A 267 -15.58 -11.10 7.52
CA VAL A 267 -14.54 -11.57 6.61
C VAL A 267 -13.35 -12.18 7.34
N SER A 268 -13.51 -12.47 8.64
CA SER A 268 -12.41 -12.94 9.50
C SER A 268 -11.78 -14.25 9.03
N ASP A 269 -12.55 -15.15 8.45
CA ASP A 269 -12.08 -16.45 7.96
C ASP A 269 -11.71 -16.45 6.47
N THR A 270 -12.04 -15.37 5.75
CA THR A 270 -11.91 -15.34 4.29
C THR A 270 -10.84 -14.38 3.79
N TYR A 271 -10.65 -13.22 4.45
CA TYR A 271 -9.70 -12.20 4.01
C TYR A 271 -8.39 -12.30 4.79
N HIS A 272 -7.26 -12.17 4.08
CA HIS A 272 -5.92 -12.31 4.66
C HIS A 272 -5.10 -11.05 4.40
N PHE A 273 -4.46 -10.49 5.44
CA PHE A 273 -3.56 -9.36 5.32
C PHE A 273 -2.37 -9.67 4.41
N HIS A 274 -2.10 -8.78 3.47
CA HIS A 274 -0.93 -8.87 2.61
C HIS A 274 -0.46 -7.47 2.17
N ILE A 275 0.76 -7.43 1.66
CA ILE A 275 1.36 -6.22 1.10
C ILE A 275 1.73 -6.50 -0.35
N GLU A 276 1.34 -5.62 -1.24
CA GLU A 276 1.66 -5.69 -2.66
C GLU A 276 2.63 -4.57 -3.03
N PHE A 277 3.68 -4.90 -3.77
CA PHE A 277 4.60 -3.93 -4.37
C PHE A 277 4.41 -3.89 -5.87
N PHE A 278 4.31 -2.67 -6.41
CA PHE A 278 4.16 -2.40 -7.83
C PHE A 278 5.29 -1.51 -8.34
N PRO A 279 6.50 -2.05 -8.56
CA PRO A 279 7.60 -1.29 -9.14
C PRO A 279 7.32 -1.03 -10.63
N PRO A 280 7.31 0.23 -11.08
CA PRO A 280 6.96 0.56 -12.48
C PRO A 280 8.10 0.33 -13.46
N MET A 281 9.25 -0.20 -13.03
CA MET A 281 10.41 -0.43 -13.87
C MET A 281 10.49 -1.89 -14.33
N ARG A 282 10.85 -2.12 -15.59
CA ARG A 282 11.11 -3.44 -16.17
C ARG A 282 12.61 -3.71 -16.42
N SER A 283 13.44 -2.69 -16.29
CA SER A 283 14.91 -2.72 -16.27
C SER A 283 15.42 -1.46 -15.57
N ALA A 284 16.72 -1.31 -15.45
CA ALA A 284 17.33 -0.15 -14.79
C ALA A 284 16.85 1.22 -15.33
N ASP A 285 16.57 1.30 -16.63
CA ASP A 285 16.27 2.53 -17.37
C ASP A 285 14.93 2.53 -18.11
N LYS A 286 14.14 1.43 -18.02
CA LYS A 286 12.89 1.28 -18.79
C LYS A 286 11.70 1.06 -17.89
N GLN A 287 10.70 1.91 -18.04
CA GLN A 287 9.42 1.77 -17.36
C GLN A 287 8.54 0.68 -18.01
N LYS A 288 7.74 0.03 -17.18
CA LYS A 288 6.53 -0.65 -17.59
C LYS A 288 5.38 0.34 -17.49
N PHE A 289 4.84 0.75 -18.60
CA PHE A 289 3.69 1.65 -18.63
C PHE A 289 2.38 0.85 -18.50
N ASN A 290 1.44 1.37 -17.71
CA ASN A 290 0.05 0.98 -17.79
C ASN A 290 -0.60 1.83 -18.90
N ALA A 291 -0.82 1.21 -20.04
CA ALA A 291 -1.37 1.85 -21.22
C ALA A 291 -2.86 1.48 -21.43
N SER A 292 -3.32 1.48 -22.65
CA SER A 292 -4.74 1.30 -22.98
C SER A 292 -5.33 -0.03 -22.50
N SER A 293 -4.56 -1.12 -22.61
CA SER A 293 -5.00 -2.46 -22.19
C SER A 293 -5.20 -2.52 -20.68
N GLU A 294 -4.20 -2.11 -19.93
CA GLU A 294 -4.22 -2.15 -18.46
C GLU A 294 -5.23 -1.14 -17.90
N THR A 295 -5.24 0.09 -18.42
CA THR A 295 -6.09 1.16 -17.88
C THR A 295 -7.53 1.06 -18.37
N GLY A 296 -7.74 0.74 -19.65
CA GLY A 296 -9.06 0.80 -20.29
C GLY A 296 -9.93 -0.43 -20.02
N VAL A 297 -9.32 -1.61 -19.89
CA VAL A 297 -10.05 -2.89 -19.73
C VAL A 297 -9.46 -3.81 -18.66
N TRP A 298 -8.47 -3.33 -17.88
CA TRP A 298 -7.79 -4.08 -16.80
C TRP A 298 -7.12 -5.38 -17.25
N ALA A 299 -6.75 -5.47 -18.54
CA ALA A 299 -6.00 -6.60 -19.08
C ALA A 299 -4.50 -6.32 -18.97
N HIS A 300 -3.91 -6.74 -17.84
CA HIS A 300 -2.51 -6.51 -17.54
C HIS A 300 -1.60 -7.41 -18.38
N CYS A 301 -0.44 -6.88 -18.78
CA CYS A 301 0.59 -7.62 -19.49
C CYS A 301 1.92 -7.47 -18.75
N ASN A 302 2.45 -8.57 -18.22
CA ASN A 302 3.79 -8.62 -17.67
C ASN A 302 4.76 -9.11 -18.77
N PRO A 303 5.81 -8.34 -19.11
CA PRO A 303 6.76 -8.70 -20.16
C PRO A 303 7.81 -9.73 -19.72
N THR A 304 7.76 -10.23 -18.49
CA THR A 304 8.74 -11.17 -17.93
C THR A 304 8.05 -12.44 -17.41
N ARG A 305 8.84 -13.51 -17.25
CA ARG A 305 8.37 -14.71 -16.56
C ARG A 305 8.66 -14.55 -15.07
N PRO A 306 7.66 -14.75 -14.17
CA PRO A 306 7.86 -14.60 -12.74
C PRO A 306 9.00 -15.47 -12.17
N GLU A 307 9.18 -16.69 -12.69
CA GLU A 307 10.22 -17.60 -12.22
C GLU A 307 11.63 -17.07 -12.52
N ASP A 308 11.83 -16.41 -13.66
CA ASP A 308 13.13 -15.84 -14.05
C ASP A 308 13.43 -14.58 -13.21
N THR A 309 12.45 -13.68 -13.07
CA THR A 309 12.62 -12.47 -12.24
C THR A 309 12.71 -12.78 -10.74
N ALA A 310 12.11 -13.88 -10.28
CA ALA A 310 12.31 -14.36 -8.90
C ALA A 310 13.78 -14.74 -8.63
N GLU A 311 14.49 -15.31 -9.61
CA GLU A 311 15.93 -15.62 -9.48
C GLU A 311 16.76 -14.33 -9.40
N GLU A 312 16.44 -13.31 -10.21
CA GLU A 312 17.09 -12.01 -10.15
C GLU A 312 16.87 -11.35 -8.78
N LEU A 313 15.65 -11.41 -8.25
CA LEU A 313 15.32 -10.89 -6.92
C LEU A 313 16.06 -11.62 -5.80
N ARG A 314 16.16 -12.95 -5.85
CA ARG A 314 16.98 -13.73 -4.89
C ARG A 314 18.46 -13.32 -4.95
N ALA A 315 18.99 -13.09 -6.14
CA ALA A 315 20.36 -12.61 -6.30
C ALA A 315 20.54 -11.20 -5.71
N ALA A 316 19.58 -10.30 -5.94
CA ALA A 316 19.57 -8.95 -5.37
C ALA A 316 19.44 -8.97 -3.84
N HIS A 317 18.61 -9.87 -3.28
CA HIS A 317 18.50 -10.05 -1.84
C HIS A 317 19.82 -10.49 -1.21
N ARG A 318 20.48 -11.53 -1.78
CA ARG A 318 21.83 -11.92 -1.34
C ARG A 318 22.83 -10.77 -1.42
N LYS A 319 22.77 -9.94 -2.46
CA LYS A 319 23.62 -8.75 -2.62
C LYS A 319 23.36 -7.73 -1.52
N PHE A 320 22.09 -7.48 -1.16
CA PHE A 320 21.73 -6.59 -0.05
C PHE A 320 22.29 -7.07 1.28
N LEU A 321 22.15 -8.36 1.59
CA LEU A 321 22.62 -8.93 2.85
C LEU A 321 24.14 -8.91 3.02
N ASN A 322 24.90 -8.78 1.93
CA ASN A 322 26.36 -8.75 1.92
C ASN A 322 26.92 -7.31 1.90
N LYS A 323 26.08 -6.27 1.92
CA LYS A 323 26.47 -4.86 2.07
C LYS A 323 26.63 -4.48 3.53
#